data_5719f8ef4b4b4e1e78b0c581bf14e682
#
_entry.id   5719f8ef4b4b4e1e78b0c581bf14e682
#
_cell.length_a   1.000
_cell.length_b   1.000
_cell.length_c   1.000
_cell.angle_alpha   90.00
_cell.angle_beta   90.00
_cell.angle_gamma   90.00
#
_symmetry.space_group_name_H-M   'P 1'
#
loop_
_entity.id
_entity.type
_entity.pdbx_description
1 polymer ?
#
loop_
_entity_poly.entity_id
_entity_poly.type
_entity_poly.pdbx_seq_one_letter_code
_entity_poly.pdbx_strand_id
1 'polypeptide(L)'
;MPPSGQSWTSLEKEVGLQKNSYETDPHDPRIHYISTLPLVPSELPIGLAELSTVRKQLGIGQRAILLQTPAGNILWDCTALLDQPTIDFIMSKGGLKAIAISHPHFYTTHLEWARAFNCPVYMSRDDEQWLNRKDVEGRRKLVRGVTPIEEVGSQVTMIQAGGHFDGSSFLLWERKLFIADTMATVLVRWTYSHINGPEHAWGH
;
A
#
# COMPACT_ATOMS: atom_id res chain seq x y z
N MET A 1 -3.78 17.05 25.00
CA MET A 1 -3.81 15.82 24.18
C MET A 1 -5.26 15.51 23.86
N PRO A 2 -5.61 15.04 22.66
CA PRO A 2 -6.96 14.59 22.40
C PRO A 2 -7.32 13.45 23.35
N PRO A 3 -8.60 13.31 23.75
CA PRO A 3 -9.05 12.29 24.69
C PRO A 3 -8.74 10.85 24.26
N SER A 4 -8.49 10.63 22.96
CA SER A 4 -8.15 9.33 22.37
C SER A 4 -6.71 8.86 22.63
N GLY A 5 -5.86 9.68 23.26
CA GLY A 5 -4.42 9.39 23.39
C GLY A 5 -3.62 9.47 22.09
N GLN A 6 -4.22 10.00 21.01
CA GLN A 6 -3.51 10.22 19.74
C GLN A 6 -2.51 11.37 19.90
N SER A 7 -1.34 11.23 19.32
CA SER A 7 -0.33 12.27 19.22
C SER A 7 0.06 12.48 17.76
N TRP A 8 0.25 13.75 17.37
CA TRP A 8 0.76 14.08 16.06
C TRP A 8 2.27 13.79 16.00
N THR A 9 2.71 13.19 14.91
CA THR A 9 4.11 12.90 14.63
C THR A 9 4.48 13.33 13.22
N SER A 10 5.74 13.26 12.85
CA SER A 10 6.19 13.43 11.47
C SER A 10 6.96 12.20 11.02
N LEU A 11 7.00 11.98 9.69
CA LEU A 11 7.76 10.89 9.10
C LEU A 11 9.24 10.89 9.55
N GLU A 12 9.85 12.08 9.64
CA GLU A 12 11.25 12.25 10.10
C GLU A 12 11.48 11.71 11.52
N LYS A 13 10.49 11.89 12.42
CA LYS A 13 10.56 11.35 13.78
C LYS A 13 10.36 9.84 13.83
N GLU A 14 9.63 9.29 12.88
CA GLU A 14 9.28 7.87 12.83
C GLU A 14 10.28 7.02 12.06
N VAL A 15 11.00 7.58 11.07
CA VAL A 15 11.95 6.86 10.21
C VAL A 15 12.98 6.05 11.01
N GLY A 16 13.52 6.62 12.12
CA GLY A 16 14.48 5.94 12.99
C GLY A 16 13.90 4.86 13.91
N LEU A 17 12.59 4.58 13.80
CA LEU A 17 11.85 3.75 14.74
C LEU A 17 11.06 2.64 14.04
N GLN A 18 11.19 2.59 12.71
CA GLN A 18 10.51 1.65 11.84
C GLN A 18 11.47 1.09 10.79
N LYS A 19 11.14 -0.06 10.27
CA LYS A 19 11.84 -0.67 9.13
C LYS A 19 10.84 -1.30 8.19
N ASN A 20 11.22 -1.45 6.92
CA ASN A 20 10.49 -2.29 6.00
C ASN A 20 10.97 -3.75 6.11
N SER A 21 10.03 -4.68 5.99
CA SER A 21 10.25 -6.11 5.87
C SER A 21 9.84 -6.58 4.48
N TYR A 22 10.47 -7.64 3.99
CA TYR A 22 10.26 -8.18 2.67
C TYR A 22 9.91 -9.65 2.76
N GLU A 23 8.77 -10.02 2.19
CA GLU A 23 8.31 -11.39 2.15
C GLU A 23 7.98 -11.78 0.71
N THR A 24 8.41 -12.96 0.28
CA THR A 24 8.03 -13.50 -1.04
C THR A 24 6.78 -14.35 -0.88
N ASP A 25 5.83 -14.19 -1.78
CA ASP A 25 4.61 -14.99 -1.80
C ASP A 25 4.94 -16.48 -1.93
N PRO A 26 4.41 -17.35 -1.06
CA PRO A 26 4.74 -18.78 -1.07
C PRO A 26 4.23 -19.52 -2.31
N HIS A 27 3.30 -18.94 -3.06
CA HIS A 27 2.68 -19.57 -4.24
C HIS A 27 3.15 -18.98 -5.56
N ASP A 28 3.69 -17.74 -5.54
CA ASP A 28 4.23 -17.10 -6.74
C ASP A 28 5.50 -16.30 -6.40
N PRO A 29 6.69 -16.81 -6.72
CA PRO A 29 7.96 -16.16 -6.36
C PRO A 29 8.19 -14.80 -7.05
N ARG A 30 7.32 -14.41 -7.99
CA ARG A 30 7.35 -13.10 -8.65
C ARG A 30 6.64 -12.00 -7.85
N ILE A 31 6.00 -12.36 -6.74
CA ILE A 31 5.25 -11.45 -5.88
C ILE A 31 5.99 -11.27 -4.56
N HIS A 32 6.24 -10.02 -4.18
CA HIS A 32 6.89 -9.69 -2.92
C HIS A 32 6.08 -8.63 -2.16
N TYR A 33 5.87 -8.89 -0.88
CA TYR A 33 5.22 -7.96 0.05
C TYR A 33 6.26 -7.10 0.74
N ILE A 34 6.02 -5.79 0.80
CA ILE A 34 6.84 -4.81 1.53
C ILE A 34 5.95 -4.22 2.61
N SER A 35 6.26 -4.49 3.87
CA SER A 35 5.46 -4.03 5.01
C SER A 35 6.31 -3.20 5.95
N THR A 36 5.80 -2.05 6.41
CA THR A 36 6.48 -1.24 7.41
C THR A 36 6.14 -1.75 8.80
N LEU A 37 7.17 -2.09 9.57
CA LEU A 37 7.06 -2.63 10.92
C LEU A 37 7.81 -1.73 11.92
N PRO A 38 7.32 -1.58 13.17
CA PRO A 38 8.10 -0.94 14.23
C PRO A 38 9.36 -1.76 14.53
N LEU A 39 10.46 -1.08 14.83
CA LEU A 39 11.68 -1.73 15.33
C LEU A 39 11.39 -2.37 16.70
N VAL A 40 11.92 -3.57 16.90
CA VAL A 40 11.88 -4.22 18.21
C VAL A 40 12.91 -3.59 19.17
N PRO A 41 12.77 -3.75 20.52
CA PRO A 41 13.65 -3.09 21.50
C PRO A 41 15.15 -3.28 21.26
N SER A 42 15.56 -4.47 20.78
CA SER A 42 16.94 -4.79 20.47
C SER A 42 17.51 -4.10 19.22
N GLU A 43 16.64 -3.53 18.37
CA GLU A 43 17.00 -2.84 17.13
C GLU A 43 16.98 -1.32 17.31
N LEU A 44 16.46 -0.82 18.43
CA LEU A 44 16.40 0.60 18.71
C LEU A 44 17.76 1.17 19.14
N PRO A 45 18.06 2.43 18.78
CA PRO A 45 19.23 3.13 19.32
C PRO A 45 19.22 3.12 20.85
N ILE A 46 20.42 3.12 21.44
CA ILE A 46 20.60 3.16 22.89
C ILE A 46 19.84 4.38 23.47
N GLY A 47 19.01 4.14 24.48
CA GLY A 47 18.18 5.15 25.13
C GLY A 47 16.74 5.24 24.59
N LEU A 48 16.40 4.56 23.50
CA LEU A 48 15.04 4.53 22.96
C LEU A 48 14.29 3.21 23.20
N ALA A 49 14.95 2.20 23.79
CA ALA A 49 14.37 0.89 24.03
C ALA A 49 13.10 0.93 24.93
N GLU A 50 13.04 1.87 25.87
CA GLU A 50 11.86 2.06 26.74
C GLU A 50 10.61 2.52 25.98
N LEU A 51 10.78 3.18 24.83
CA LEU A 51 9.67 3.65 23.99
C LEU A 51 9.02 2.52 23.20
N SER A 52 9.68 1.37 23.06
CA SER A 52 9.19 0.26 22.25
C SER A 52 8.01 -0.49 22.84
N THR A 53 7.86 -0.48 24.18
CA THR A 53 6.75 -1.17 24.86
C THR A 53 5.38 -0.54 24.62
N VAL A 54 5.33 0.67 24.07
CA VAL A 54 4.11 1.46 23.82
C VAL A 54 3.84 1.67 22.33
N ARG A 55 4.73 1.21 21.43
CA ARG A 55 4.62 1.55 20.01
C ARG A 55 3.62 0.70 19.28
N LYS A 56 2.55 1.37 18.89
CA LYS A 56 1.63 0.90 17.86
C LYS A 56 2.27 1.11 16.48
N GLN A 57 1.92 0.22 15.55
CA GLN A 57 2.22 0.40 14.15
C GLN A 57 1.83 1.80 13.67
N LEU A 58 2.66 2.44 12.84
CA LEU A 58 2.35 3.76 12.27
C LEU A 58 1.12 3.64 11.37
N GLY A 59 0.09 4.40 11.69
CA GLY A 59 -1.18 4.33 10.95
C GLY A 59 -1.86 2.96 11.07
N ILE A 60 -2.45 2.51 9.97
CA ILE A 60 -3.23 1.26 9.88
C ILE A 60 -2.40 0.06 9.40
N GLY A 61 -1.07 0.20 9.29
CA GLY A 61 -0.20 -0.84 8.76
C GLY A 61 -0.24 -0.91 7.23
N GLN A 62 0.67 -0.18 6.60
CA GLN A 62 0.75 -0.15 5.14
C GLN A 62 1.55 -1.33 4.60
N ARG A 63 1.09 -1.85 3.47
CA ARG A 63 1.77 -2.88 2.69
C ARG A 63 1.76 -2.49 1.22
N ALA A 64 2.93 -2.52 0.60
CA ALA A 64 3.08 -2.45 -0.85
C ALA A 64 3.35 -3.85 -1.43
N ILE A 65 3.03 -4.07 -2.69
CA ILE A 65 3.23 -5.35 -3.37
C ILE A 65 4.05 -5.13 -4.63
N LEU A 66 5.27 -5.69 -4.65
CA LEU A 66 6.12 -5.69 -5.84
C LEU A 66 5.77 -6.89 -6.72
N LEU A 67 5.47 -6.64 -7.99
CA LEU A 67 5.16 -7.65 -8.99
C LEU A 67 6.24 -7.65 -10.07
N GLN A 68 6.88 -8.80 -10.27
CA GLN A 68 7.88 -9.02 -11.32
C GLN A 68 7.20 -9.56 -12.57
N THR A 69 6.91 -8.69 -13.53
CA THR A 69 6.32 -9.09 -14.81
C THR A 69 7.40 -9.29 -15.88
N PRO A 70 7.11 -10.02 -16.97
CA PRO A 70 8.08 -10.20 -18.06
C PRO A 70 8.52 -8.89 -18.72
N ALA A 71 7.69 -7.85 -18.69
CA ALA A 71 7.98 -6.56 -19.30
C ALA A 71 8.63 -5.54 -18.34
N GLY A 72 8.73 -5.90 -17.05
CA GLY A 72 9.30 -5.06 -15.99
C GLY A 72 8.48 -5.11 -14.71
N ASN A 73 9.00 -4.54 -13.65
CA ASN A 73 8.35 -4.61 -12.34
C ASN A 73 7.39 -3.44 -12.13
N ILE A 74 6.29 -3.72 -11.43
CA ILE A 74 5.35 -2.72 -10.95
C ILE A 74 5.18 -2.85 -9.44
N LEU A 75 5.04 -1.71 -8.77
CA LEU A 75 4.67 -1.64 -7.37
C LEU A 75 3.18 -1.31 -7.26
N TRP A 76 2.43 -2.14 -6.56
CA TRP A 76 1.05 -1.89 -6.16
C TRP A 76 1.02 -1.30 -4.76
N ASP A 77 0.56 -0.05 -4.66
CA ASP A 77 0.65 0.82 -3.51
C ASP A 77 2.10 1.17 -3.11
N CYS A 78 2.27 2.04 -2.14
CA CYS A 78 3.55 2.33 -1.52
C CYS A 78 3.36 2.59 -0.02
N THR A 79 4.36 2.22 0.76
CA THR A 79 4.40 2.54 2.18
C THR A 79 4.89 3.98 2.41
N ALA A 80 4.62 4.55 3.57
CA ALA A 80 5.12 5.88 3.92
C ALA A 80 6.65 5.91 4.04
N LEU A 81 7.25 4.82 4.50
CA LEU A 81 8.70 4.68 4.65
C LEU A 81 9.33 4.20 3.34
N LEU A 82 10.20 5.03 2.77
CA LEU A 82 11.14 4.64 1.72
C LEU A 82 12.55 4.84 2.27
N ASP A 83 13.23 3.75 2.61
CA ASP A 83 14.60 3.73 3.09
C ASP A 83 15.55 3.10 2.07
N GLN A 84 16.86 3.27 2.29
CA GLN A 84 17.87 2.72 1.37
C GLN A 84 17.77 1.19 1.24
N PRO A 85 17.58 0.40 2.31
CA PRO A 85 17.38 -1.05 2.18
C PRO A 85 16.20 -1.43 1.27
N THR A 86 15.11 -0.65 1.27
CA THR A 86 13.96 -0.88 0.37
C THR A 86 14.32 -0.58 -1.07
N ILE A 87 15.05 0.50 -1.32
CA ILE A 87 15.54 0.82 -2.66
C ILE A 87 16.46 -0.30 -3.15
N ASP A 88 17.41 -0.74 -2.35
CA ASP A 88 18.37 -1.79 -2.70
C ASP A 88 17.65 -3.12 -2.96
N PHE A 89 16.67 -3.47 -2.14
CA PHE A 89 15.84 -4.66 -2.34
C PHE A 89 15.14 -4.63 -3.70
N ILE A 90 14.44 -3.56 -4.01
CA ILE A 90 13.72 -3.42 -5.30
C ILE A 90 14.69 -3.38 -6.47
N MET A 91 15.82 -2.69 -6.33
CA MET A 91 16.86 -2.66 -7.37
C MET A 91 17.46 -4.04 -7.61
N SER A 92 17.65 -4.86 -6.58
CA SER A 92 18.10 -6.26 -6.72
C SER A 92 17.12 -7.13 -7.50
N LYS A 93 15.84 -6.74 -7.54
CA LYS A 93 14.78 -7.39 -8.33
C LYS A 93 14.63 -6.82 -9.74
N GLY A 94 15.40 -5.81 -10.12
CA GLY A 94 15.36 -5.18 -11.45
C GLY A 94 14.74 -3.78 -11.48
N GLY A 95 14.54 -3.13 -10.33
CA GLY A 95 13.96 -1.79 -10.22
C GLY A 95 12.45 -1.76 -10.48
N LEU A 96 11.90 -0.56 -10.73
CA LEU A 96 10.49 -0.36 -11.08
C LEU A 96 10.35 0.29 -12.45
N LYS A 97 9.31 -0.10 -13.20
CA LYS A 97 8.84 0.57 -14.42
C LYS A 97 7.62 1.45 -14.18
N ALA A 98 6.81 1.11 -13.20
CA ALA A 98 5.63 1.87 -12.82
C ALA A 98 5.26 1.64 -11.34
N ILE A 99 4.48 2.55 -10.80
CA ILE A 99 3.76 2.41 -9.54
C ILE A 99 2.27 2.59 -9.86
N ALA A 100 1.41 1.81 -9.24
CA ALA A 100 -0.03 2.02 -9.29
C ALA A 100 -0.58 2.09 -7.85
N ILE A 101 -1.39 3.10 -7.56
CA ILE A 101 -1.93 3.35 -6.23
C ILE A 101 -3.42 3.06 -6.22
N SER A 102 -3.85 2.25 -5.27
CA SER A 102 -5.24 1.82 -5.12
C SER A 102 -6.20 2.95 -4.74
N HIS A 103 -5.85 3.79 -3.76
CA HIS A 103 -6.70 4.84 -3.22
C HIS A 103 -5.92 5.82 -2.33
N PRO A 104 -6.52 6.95 -1.87
CA PRO A 104 -5.84 8.03 -1.14
C PRO A 104 -5.06 7.66 0.11
N HIS A 105 -5.40 6.59 0.83
CA HIS A 105 -4.63 6.18 2.02
C HIS A 105 -3.17 5.83 1.70
N PHE A 106 -2.87 5.45 0.45
CA PHE A 106 -1.53 5.14 -0.02
C PHE A 106 -0.85 6.28 -0.79
N TYR A 107 -1.45 7.48 -0.81
CA TYR A 107 -0.84 8.63 -1.50
C TYR A 107 0.45 9.15 -0.85
N THR A 108 0.65 8.92 0.39
CA THR A 108 1.78 9.21 1.28
C THR A 108 3.01 9.84 0.60
N THR A 109 4.04 9.06 0.33
CA THR A 109 5.34 9.46 -0.24
C THR A 109 5.52 8.99 -1.68
N HIS A 110 4.43 8.75 -2.42
CA HIS A 110 4.48 8.19 -3.78
C HIS A 110 5.40 8.94 -4.76
N LEU A 111 5.56 10.27 -4.60
CA LEU A 111 6.47 11.05 -5.46
C LEU A 111 7.94 10.80 -5.13
N GLU A 112 8.27 10.54 -3.87
CA GLU A 112 9.62 10.11 -3.47
C GLU A 112 9.93 8.73 -4.08
N TRP A 113 9.00 7.80 -4.02
CA TRP A 113 9.12 6.50 -4.67
C TRP A 113 9.30 6.65 -6.19
N ALA A 114 8.44 7.43 -6.84
CA ALA A 114 8.51 7.69 -8.27
C ALA A 114 9.86 8.30 -8.69
N ARG A 115 10.41 9.19 -7.87
CA ARG A 115 11.71 9.82 -8.10
C ARG A 115 12.85 8.81 -7.93
N ALA A 116 12.83 8.03 -6.84
CA ALA A 116 13.89 7.05 -6.55
C ALA A 116 14.05 6.01 -7.67
N PHE A 117 12.94 5.60 -8.29
CA PHE A 117 12.95 4.59 -9.36
C PHE A 117 12.78 5.18 -10.76
N ASN A 118 12.68 6.50 -10.89
CA ASN A 118 12.48 7.21 -12.16
C ASN A 118 11.32 6.62 -12.99
N CYS A 119 10.16 6.44 -12.39
CA CYS A 119 9.01 5.83 -13.03
C CYS A 119 7.71 6.65 -12.80
N PRO A 120 6.67 6.47 -13.62
CA PRO A 120 5.37 7.10 -13.41
C PRO A 120 4.57 6.43 -12.28
N VAL A 121 3.59 7.19 -11.75
CA VAL A 121 2.60 6.72 -10.77
C VAL A 121 1.21 6.82 -11.36
N TYR A 122 0.56 5.70 -11.52
CA TYR A 122 -0.84 5.61 -11.94
C TYR A 122 -1.77 5.76 -10.74
N MET A 123 -2.75 6.64 -10.85
CA MET A 123 -3.71 6.96 -9.80
C MET A 123 -5.06 7.28 -10.43
N SER A 124 -6.15 7.08 -9.70
CA SER A 124 -7.45 7.48 -10.19
C SER A 124 -7.59 9.01 -10.24
N ARG A 125 -8.14 9.52 -11.34
CA ARG A 125 -8.49 10.93 -11.47
C ARG A 125 -9.63 11.34 -10.53
N ASP A 126 -10.51 10.42 -10.20
CA ASP A 126 -11.68 10.73 -9.37
C ASP A 126 -11.33 10.95 -7.89
N ASP A 127 -10.09 10.57 -7.51
CA ASP A 127 -9.51 10.87 -6.21
C ASP A 127 -8.50 12.04 -6.22
N GLU A 128 -8.44 12.82 -7.30
CA GLU A 128 -7.50 13.94 -7.46
C GLU A 128 -7.62 14.97 -6.32
N GLN A 129 -8.82 15.19 -5.79
CA GLN A 129 -9.08 16.11 -4.68
C GLN A 129 -8.31 15.78 -3.40
N TRP A 130 -7.85 14.54 -3.23
CA TRP A 130 -7.09 14.08 -2.07
C TRP A 130 -5.58 14.26 -2.22
N LEU A 131 -5.11 14.78 -3.37
CA LEU A 131 -3.69 15.04 -3.61
C LEU A 131 -3.25 16.27 -2.83
N ASN A 132 -2.35 16.09 -1.88
CA ASN A 132 -1.82 17.13 -1.02
C ASN A 132 -0.38 17.56 -1.35
N ARG A 133 0.25 16.95 -2.37
CA ARG A 133 1.61 17.26 -2.81
C ARG A 133 1.63 17.70 -4.25
N LYS A 134 2.41 18.75 -4.55
CA LYS A 134 2.60 19.23 -5.91
C LYS A 134 3.54 18.30 -6.67
N ASP A 135 3.11 17.83 -7.82
CA ASP A 135 3.92 17.05 -8.76
C ASP A 135 4.62 18.00 -9.75
N VAL A 136 5.83 18.42 -9.40
CA VAL A 136 6.63 19.34 -10.25
C VAL A 136 7.33 18.63 -11.39
N GLU A 137 7.46 17.30 -11.32
CA GLU A 137 8.15 16.49 -12.33
C GLU A 137 7.18 15.82 -13.31
N GLY A 138 5.86 15.96 -13.10
CA GLY A 138 4.84 15.39 -13.98
C GLY A 138 4.83 13.85 -13.99
N ARG A 139 5.09 13.23 -12.85
CA ARG A 139 5.19 11.78 -12.74
C ARG A 139 3.84 11.07 -12.58
N ARG A 140 2.79 11.82 -12.20
CA ARG A 140 1.45 11.25 -12.04
C ARG A 140 0.77 11.05 -13.38
N LYS A 141 0.21 9.87 -13.56
CA LYS A 141 -0.73 9.54 -14.63
C LYS A 141 -2.12 9.36 -14.02
N LEU A 142 -2.96 10.38 -14.14
CA LEU A 142 -4.34 10.33 -13.63
C LEU A 142 -5.24 9.64 -14.66
N VAL A 143 -5.75 8.47 -14.30
CA VAL A 143 -6.52 7.57 -15.18
C VAL A 143 -7.95 7.36 -14.68
N ARG A 144 -8.81 6.78 -15.53
CA ARG A 144 -10.19 6.40 -15.21
C ARG A 144 -10.54 5.05 -15.80
N GLY A 145 -11.49 4.37 -15.14
CA GLY A 145 -12.06 3.13 -15.64
C GLY A 145 -11.05 1.99 -15.70
N VAL A 146 -10.95 1.34 -16.84
CA VAL A 146 -10.05 0.22 -17.09
C VAL A 146 -8.86 0.71 -17.90
N THR A 147 -7.67 0.74 -17.29
CA THR A 147 -6.46 1.33 -17.91
C THR A 147 -5.30 0.34 -17.86
N PRO A 148 -4.76 -0.11 -18.99
CA PRO A 148 -3.51 -0.86 -19.06
C PRO A 148 -2.34 -0.03 -18.56
N ILE A 149 -1.38 -0.64 -17.86
CA ILE A 149 -0.14 -0.01 -17.41
C ILE A 149 0.92 -0.24 -18.49
N GLU A 150 1.10 0.75 -19.36
CA GLU A 150 1.89 0.63 -20.58
C GLU A 150 3.35 0.20 -20.35
N GLU A 151 3.97 0.69 -19.26
CA GLU A 151 5.38 0.45 -18.94
C GLU A 151 5.69 -1.02 -18.61
N VAL A 152 4.67 -1.79 -18.20
CA VAL A 152 4.81 -3.22 -17.82
C VAL A 152 3.98 -4.13 -18.72
N GLY A 153 3.49 -3.58 -19.86
CA GLY A 153 2.75 -4.32 -20.88
C GLY A 153 1.25 -4.48 -20.57
N SER A 154 0.48 -4.78 -21.60
CA SER A 154 -1.00 -4.82 -21.56
C SER A 154 -1.59 -5.91 -20.64
N GLN A 155 -0.76 -6.78 -20.09
CA GLN A 155 -1.19 -7.83 -19.15
C GLN A 155 -1.45 -7.30 -17.72
N VAL A 156 -1.00 -6.07 -17.42
CA VAL A 156 -1.23 -5.42 -16.14
C VAL A 156 -2.21 -4.28 -16.36
N THR A 157 -3.33 -4.32 -15.66
CA THR A 157 -4.43 -3.38 -15.85
C THR A 157 -4.91 -2.84 -14.52
N MET A 158 -4.97 -1.52 -14.40
CA MET A 158 -5.64 -0.85 -13.28
C MET A 158 -7.13 -0.74 -13.59
N ILE A 159 -7.98 -1.13 -12.64
CA ILE A 159 -9.44 -1.18 -12.80
C ILE A 159 -10.06 -0.33 -11.70
N GLN A 160 -10.66 0.80 -12.06
CA GLN A 160 -11.40 1.61 -11.11
C GLN A 160 -12.69 0.89 -10.70
N ALA A 161 -12.87 0.66 -9.41
CA ALA A 161 -13.99 -0.05 -8.83
C ALA A 161 -14.90 0.85 -7.98
N GLY A 162 -14.36 1.94 -7.44
CA GLY A 162 -15.05 2.77 -6.46
C GLY A 162 -15.20 2.07 -5.11
N GLY A 163 -16.20 2.48 -4.35
CA GLY A 163 -16.59 1.88 -3.07
C GLY A 163 -15.98 2.63 -1.88
N HIS A 164 -14.75 2.34 -1.50
CA HIS A 164 -14.08 2.99 -0.36
C HIS A 164 -13.79 4.49 -0.62
N PHE A 165 -13.27 4.80 -1.80
CA PHE A 165 -13.22 6.15 -2.41
C PHE A 165 -13.81 6.07 -3.81
N ASP A 166 -14.17 7.20 -4.40
CA ASP A 166 -14.76 7.26 -5.75
C ASP A 166 -13.81 6.66 -6.79
N GLY A 167 -12.51 6.87 -6.62
CA GLY A 167 -11.45 6.37 -7.49
C GLY A 167 -10.79 5.08 -7.03
N SER A 168 -11.26 4.44 -5.96
CA SER A 168 -10.67 3.18 -5.48
C SER A 168 -10.54 2.16 -6.60
N SER A 169 -9.36 1.55 -6.71
CA SER A 169 -8.99 0.73 -7.84
C SER A 169 -8.44 -0.62 -7.41
N PHE A 170 -8.47 -1.57 -8.35
CA PHE A 170 -7.80 -2.86 -8.28
C PHE A 170 -6.69 -2.91 -9.32
N LEU A 171 -5.72 -3.80 -9.13
CA LEU A 171 -4.75 -4.14 -10.16
C LEU A 171 -4.96 -5.59 -10.59
N LEU A 172 -5.18 -5.79 -11.86
CA LEU A 172 -5.29 -7.13 -12.48
C LEU A 172 -3.98 -7.46 -13.19
N TRP A 173 -3.41 -8.61 -12.86
CA TRP A 173 -2.25 -9.17 -13.55
C TRP A 173 -2.46 -10.67 -13.74
N GLU A 174 -2.45 -11.12 -14.99
CA GLU A 174 -2.80 -12.49 -15.35
C GLU A 174 -4.20 -12.87 -14.81
N ARG A 175 -4.28 -13.80 -13.86
CA ARG A 175 -5.52 -14.24 -13.21
C ARG A 175 -5.58 -13.82 -11.74
N LYS A 176 -4.74 -12.88 -11.33
CA LYS A 176 -4.64 -12.38 -9.95
C LYS A 176 -5.18 -10.96 -9.87
N LEU A 177 -6.06 -10.75 -8.92
CA LEU A 177 -6.61 -9.43 -8.61
C LEU A 177 -5.99 -8.95 -7.29
N PHE A 178 -5.25 -7.85 -7.36
CA PHE A 178 -4.71 -7.17 -6.19
C PHE A 178 -5.71 -6.13 -5.74
N ILE A 179 -6.19 -6.31 -4.53
CA ILE A 179 -7.21 -5.47 -3.90
C ILE A 179 -6.61 -4.66 -2.75
N ALA A 180 -7.35 -3.63 -2.33
CA ALA A 180 -7.07 -2.85 -1.14
C ALA A 180 -8.38 -2.71 -0.33
N ASP A 181 -8.62 -1.59 0.32
CA ASP A 181 -9.67 -1.42 1.32
C ASP A 181 -11.12 -1.49 0.76
N THR A 182 -11.31 -1.45 -0.55
CA THR A 182 -12.63 -1.64 -1.19
C THR A 182 -13.21 -3.04 -0.93
N MET A 183 -12.36 -4.03 -0.72
CA MET A 183 -12.76 -5.40 -0.39
C MET A 183 -11.97 -5.91 0.81
N ALA A 184 -12.67 -6.43 1.80
CA ALA A 184 -12.07 -7.08 2.95
C ALA A 184 -12.46 -8.56 3.01
N THR A 185 -11.50 -9.42 3.33
CA THR A 185 -11.78 -10.81 3.65
C THR A 185 -12.21 -10.91 5.11
N VAL A 186 -13.43 -11.42 5.35
CA VAL A 186 -13.94 -11.66 6.69
C VAL A 186 -14.06 -13.17 6.93
N LEU A 187 -13.92 -13.61 8.17
CA LEU A 187 -14.20 -15.00 8.57
C LEU A 187 -15.71 -15.20 8.54
N VAL A 188 -16.24 -15.49 7.36
CA VAL A 188 -17.69 -15.60 7.07
C VAL A 188 -18.41 -16.54 8.05
N ARG A 189 -17.75 -17.60 8.54
CA ARG A 189 -18.34 -18.56 9.46
C ARG A 189 -18.75 -17.93 10.80
N TRP A 190 -18.04 -16.89 11.24
CA TRP A 190 -18.32 -16.21 12.50
C TRP A 190 -19.42 -15.15 12.35
N THR A 191 -19.39 -14.41 11.26
CA THR A 191 -20.36 -13.37 10.97
C THR A 191 -21.74 -13.94 10.68
N TYR A 192 -21.80 -15.07 9.96
CA TYR A 192 -23.05 -15.72 9.60
C TYR A 192 -23.81 -16.27 10.81
N SER A 193 -23.11 -16.85 11.80
CA SER A 193 -23.74 -17.37 13.02
C SER A 193 -24.26 -16.27 13.94
N HIS A 194 -23.71 -15.04 13.86
CA HIS A 194 -24.19 -13.91 14.67
C HIS A 194 -25.35 -13.16 14.02
N ILE A 195 -25.43 -13.14 12.69
CA ILE A 195 -26.49 -12.47 11.94
C ILE A 195 -27.75 -13.33 11.84
N ASN A 196 -27.60 -14.65 11.81
CA ASN A 196 -28.70 -15.61 11.68
C ASN A 196 -29.00 -16.37 12.98
N GLY A 197 -28.76 -15.77 14.13
CA GLY A 197 -29.30 -16.28 15.40
C GLY A 197 -30.84 -16.36 15.33
N PRO A 198 -31.46 -17.26 16.09
CA PRO A 198 -32.91 -17.51 16.02
C PRO A 198 -33.81 -16.29 16.31
N GLU A 199 -33.21 -15.16 16.71
CA GLU A 199 -33.93 -13.91 17.00
C GLU A 199 -34.05 -12.98 15.81
N HIS A 200 -33.42 -13.27 14.65
CA HIS A 200 -33.49 -12.47 13.42
C HIS A 200 -34.10 -13.25 12.23
N ALA A 201 -35.07 -14.10 12.49
CA ALA A 201 -35.95 -14.58 11.44
C ALA A 201 -36.70 -13.37 10.89
N TRP A 202 -36.37 -12.92 9.70
CA TRP A 202 -37.10 -11.89 8.95
C TRP A 202 -38.57 -12.36 8.81
N GLY A 203 -39.46 -11.80 9.64
CA GLY A 203 -40.88 -11.89 9.43
C GLY A 203 -41.23 -11.17 8.13
N HIS A 204 -42.09 -11.78 7.38
CA HIS A 204 -42.64 -11.42 6.06
C HIS A 204 -43.13 -9.98 5.93
#